data_7d3e3c06c88a687704423aefb93e6cf7
#
_entry.id   7d3e3c06c88a687704423aefb93e6cf7
#
_cell.length_a   1.000
_cell.length_b   1.000
_cell.length_c   1.000
_cell.angle_alpha   90.00
_cell.angle_beta   90.00
_cell.angle_gamma   90.00
#
_symmetry.space_group_name_H-M   'P 1'
#
loop_
_entity.id
_entity.type
_entity.pdbx_description
1 polymer ?
#
loop_
_entity_poly.entity_id
_entity_poly.type
_entity_poly.pdbx_seq_one_letter_code
_entity_poly.pdbx_strand_id
1 'polypeptide(L)'
;MSFTETLQGLTGKPLADCTNQELYLALLELVRQKSADRVQPVTGRKLYYISAEFLIGKLLSNNLINLGLYDEARDALAAVGKSLSDIEEVEPEPSLGNGGLGRLAACFLDSLATLNLPGDGVGLRYHFGLFHQSFEDGVQN
;
A
#
# COMPACT_ATOMS: atom_id res chain seq x y z
N MET A 1 19.14 -15.29 5.98
CA MET A 1 18.94 -13.99 6.65
C MET A 1 17.51 -13.98 7.16
N SER A 2 17.31 -13.77 8.48
CA SER A 2 15.97 -13.73 9.04
C SER A 2 15.21 -12.48 8.59
N PHE A 3 13.89 -12.46 8.74
CA PHE A 3 13.06 -11.28 8.46
C PHE A 3 13.56 -10.06 9.26
N THR A 4 13.80 -10.26 10.55
CA THR A 4 14.32 -9.21 11.45
C THR A 4 15.65 -8.63 10.96
N GLU A 5 16.62 -9.49 10.59
CA GLU A 5 17.92 -9.05 10.05
C GLU A 5 17.76 -8.24 8.75
N THR A 6 16.85 -8.69 7.88
CA THR A 6 16.57 -7.98 6.63
C THR A 6 15.99 -6.59 6.92
N LEU A 7 15.00 -6.51 7.82
CA LEU A 7 14.36 -5.25 8.16
C LEU A 7 15.31 -4.30 8.88
N GLN A 8 16.18 -4.81 9.80
CA GLN A 8 17.25 -4.04 10.44
C GLN A 8 18.27 -3.51 9.42
N GLY A 9 18.60 -4.31 8.42
CA GLY A 9 19.47 -3.84 7.32
C GLY A 9 18.87 -2.66 6.55
N LEU A 10 17.55 -2.63 6.38
CA LEU A 10 16.84 -1.54 5.70
C LEU A 10 16.72 -0.27 6.58
N THR A 11 16.56 -0.43 7.89
CA THR A 11 16.46 0.72 8.81
C THR A 11 17.83 1.29 9.21
N GLY A 12 18.89 0.48 9.11
CA GLY A 12 20.23 0.85 9.55
C GLY A 12 20.42 0.97 11.07
N LYS A 13 19.40 0.58 11.87
CA LYS A 13 19.42 0.63 13.34
C LYS A 13 18.50 -0.47 13.94
N PRO A 14 18.58 -0.73 15.26
CA PRO A 14 17.68 -1.68 15.91
C PRO A 14 16.21 -1.31 15.74
N LEU A 15 15.35 -2.29 15.45
CA LEU A 15 13.91 -2.04 15.19
C LEU A 15 13.19 -1.39 16.39
N ALA A 16 13.62 -1.70 17.62
CA ALA A 16 13.06 -1.08 18.82
C ALA A 16 13.24 0.45 18.86
N ASP A 17 14.34 0.96 18.28
CA ASP A 17 14.70 2.38 18.26
C ASP A 17 14.10 3.12 17.07
N CYS A 18 13.39 2.42 16.18
CA CYS A 18 12.76 3.01 15.01
C CYS A 18 11.42 3.66 15.35
N THR A 19 11.10 4.75 14.68
CA THR A 19 9.75 5.31 14.66
C THR A 19 8.83 4.47 13.76
N ASN A 20 7.51 4.59 13.92
CA ASN A 20 6.56 3.92 13.05
C ASN A 20 6.73 4.32 11.57
N GLN A 21 7.08 5.58 11.30
CA GLN A 21 7.35 6.06 9.95
C GLN A 21 8.58 5.36 9.32
N GLU A 22 9.65 5.20 10.07
CA GLU A 22 10.85 4.50 9.58
C GLU A 22 10.58 3.03 9.33
N LEU A 23 9.81 2.37 10.22
CA LEU A 23 9.41 0.98 10.05
C LEU A 23 8.48 0.81 8.85
N TYR A 24 7.54 1.73 8.64
CA TYR A 24 6.68 1.75 7.45
C TYR A 24 7.50 1.82 6.16
N LEU A 25 8.45 2.75 6.07
CA LEU A 25 9.30 2.90 4.89
C LEU A 25 10.19 1.66 4.64
N ALA A 26 10.70 1.05 5.71
CA ALA A 26 11.49 -0.18 5.59
C ALA A 26 10.63 -1.37 5.14
N LEU A 27 9.40 -1.51 5.65
CA LEU A 27 8.45 -2.53 5.19
C LEU A 27 8.04 -2.32 3.73
N LEU A 28 7.81 -1.07 3.33
CA LEU A 28 7.49 -0.71 1.95
C LEU A 28 8.63 -1.09 1.00
N GLU A 29 9.88 -0.79 1.38
CA GLU A 29 11.05 -1.18 0.59
C GLU A 29 11.22 -2.71 0.53
N LEU A 30 10.98 -3.42 1.64
CA LEU A 30 10.98 -4.88 1.66
C LEU A 30 9.93 -5.46 0.71
N VAL A 31 8.69 -4.93 0.75
CA VAL A 31 7.62 -5.33 -0.18
C VAL A 31 8.04 -5.08 -1.63
N ARG A 32 8.62 -3.91 -1.92
CA ARG A 32 9.12 -3.56 -3.26
C ARG A 32 10.16 -4.56 -3.75
N GLN A 33 11.14 -4.91 -2.92
CA GLN A 33 12.18 -5.88 -3.26
C GLN A 33 11.60 -7.28 -3.50
N LYS A 34 10.71 -7.75 -2.62
CA LYS A 34 10.11 -9.09 -2.71
C LYS A 34 9.11 -9.22 -3.87
N SER A 35 8.50 -8.14 -4.30
CA SER A 35 7.59 -8.15 -5.46
C SER A 35 8.30 -7.97 -6.80
N ALA A 36 9.53 -7.48 -6.83
CA ALA A 36 10.26 -7.19 -8.07
C ALA A 36 10.36 -8.43 -8.98
N ASP A 37 10.63 -9.60 -8.42
CA ASP A 37 10.75 -10.85 -9.16
C ASP A 37 9.40 -11.42 -9.63
N ARG A 38 8.29 -10.87 -9.14
CA ARG A 38 6.93 -11.28 -9.54
C ARG A 38 6.39 -10.49 -10.72
N VAL A 39 7.05 -9.40 -11.08
CA VAL A 39 6.67 -8.59 -12.25
C VAL A 39 7.01 -9.35 -13.52
N GLN A 40 5.99 -9.72 -14.29
CA GLN A 40 6.14 -10.43 -15.55
C GLN A 40 6.01 -9.45 -16.72
N PRO A 41 6.84 -9.59 -17.78
CA PRO A 41 6.66 -8.82 -19.01
C PRO A 41 5.31 -9.13 -19.64
N VAL A 42 4.57 -8.12 -20.00
CA VAL A 42 3.29 -8.29 -20.69
C VAL A 42 3.55 -8.63 -22.16
N THR A 43 3.17 -9.85 -22.56
CA THR A 43 3.18 -10.28 -23.95
C THR A 43 1.73 -10.39 -24.45
N GLY A 44 1.35 -9.58 -25.43
CA GLY A 44 0.00 -9.62 -25.98
C GLY A 44 -0.90 -8.47 -25.54
N ARG A 45 -2.20 -8.74 -25.38
CA ARG A 45 -3.18 -7.70 -25.04
C ARG A 45 -3.11 -7.33 -23.57
N LYS A 46 -3.17 -6.03 -23.28
CA LYS A 46 -3.25 -5.46 -21.95
C LYS A 46 -4.52 -4.63 -21.80
N LEU A 47 -5.19 -4.76 -20.67
CA LEU A 47 -6.35 -3.97 -20.35
C LEU A 47 -5.92 -2.66 -19.67
N TYR A 48 -6.52 -1.55 -20.08
CA TYR A 48 -6.39 -0.25 -19.40
C TYR A 48 -7.75 0.15 -18.84
N TYR A 49 -7.86 0.16 -17.51
CA TYR A 49 -9.07 0.62 -16.84
C TYR A 49 -8.95 2.11 -16.55
N ILE A 50 -9.70 2.92 -17.28
CA ILE A 50 -9.66 4.39 -17.17
C ILE A 50 -10.78 4.84 -16.22
N SER A 51 -10.43 5.53 -15.14
CA SER A 51 -11.40 6.07 -14.17
C SER A 51 -10.91 7.41 -13.60
N ALA A 52 -11.87 8.27 -13.25
CA ALA A 52 -11.59 9.48 -12.49
C ALA A 52 -11.29 9.19 -11.01
N GLU A 53 -11.74 8.03 -10.51
CA GLU A 53 -11.63 7.61 -9.12
C GLU A 53 -11.07 6.19 -9.00
N PHE A 54 -10.25 5.95 -7.96
CA PHE A 54 -9.78 4.64 -7.54
C PHE A 54 -9.76 4.60 -6.01
N LEU A 55 -10.80 4.03 -5.39
CA LEU A 55 -10.92 3.92 -3.93
C LEU A 55 -10.32 2.58 -3.46
N ILE A 56 -9.00 2.50 -3.46
CA ILE A 56 -8.26 1.24 -3.24
C ILE A 56 -7.94 0.94 -1.78
N GLY A 57 -7.86 1.95 -0.91
CA GLY A 57 -7.47 1.77 0.49
C GLY A 57 -5.95 1.70 0.70
N LYS A 58 -5.55 1.40 1.94
CA LYS A 58 -4.15 1.17 2.33
C LYS A 58 -3.66 -0.17 1.74
N LEU A 59 -2.39 -0.25 1.38
CA LEU A 59 -1.84 -1.37 0.62
C LEU A 59 -0.79 -2.20 1.36
N LEU A 60 -0.20 -1.69 2.45
CA LEU A 60 0.90 -2.39 3.13
C LEU A 60 0.51 -3.79 3.59
N SER A 61 -0.56 -3.92 4.37
CA SER A 61 -1.06 -5.22 4.85
C SER A 61 -1.48 -6.13 3.70
N ASN A 62 -2.20 -5.60 2.71
CA ASN A 62 -2.60 -6.38 1.55
C ASN A 62 -1.39 -6.97 0.82
N ASN A 63 -0.33 -6.19 0.64
CA ASN A 63 0.89 -6.64 0.00
C ASN A 63 1.65 -7.67 0.85
N LEU A 64 1.74 -7.46 2.17
CA LEU A 64 2.37 -8.42 3.09
C LEU A 64 1.63 -9.77 3.09
N ILE A 65 0.29 -9.76 3.07
CA ILE A 65 -0.54 -10.96 2.98
C ILE A 65 -0.29 -11.69 1.66
N ASN A 66 -0.33 -10.99 0.54
CA ASN A 66 -0.12 -11.57 -0.79
C ASN A 66 1.30 -12.11 -1.00
N LEU A 67 2.29 -11.57 -0.28
CA LEU A 67 3.66 -12.07 -0.26
C LEU A 67 3.86 -13.21 0.74
N GLY A 68 2.89 -13.50 1.63
CA GLY A 68 3.01 -14.46 2.70
C GLY A 68 3.93 -14.01 3.85
N LEU A 69 4.10 -12.71 4.03
CA LEU A 69 5.02 -12.10 5.00
C LEU A 69 4.30 -11.44 6.19
N TYR A 70 2.98 -11.41 6.19
CA TYR A 70 2.20 -10.66 7.20
C TYR A 70 2.46 -11.14 8.63
N ASP A 71 2.34 -12.46 8.86
CA ASP A 71 2.55 -13.03 10.21
C ASP A 71 3.99 -12.85 10.67
N GLU A 72 4.97 -13.05 9.78
CA GLU A 72 6.38 -12.88 10.08
C GLU A 72 6.71 -11.42 10.43
N ALA A 73 6.13 -10.46 9.70
CA ALA A 73 6.27 -9.04 9.99
C ALA A 73 5.66 -8.67 11.35
N ARG A 74 4.42 -9.12 11.61
CA ARG A 74 3.72 -8.89 12.88
C ARG A 74 4.52 -9.41 14.06
N ASP A 75 4.97 -10.67 13.97
CA ASP A 75 5.67 -11.36 15.09
C ASP A 75 7.05 -10.75 15.34
N ALA A 76 7.79 -10.41 14.28
CA ALA A 76 9.10 -9.74 14.39
C ALA A 76 9.00 -8.35 15.04
N LEU A 77 7.96 -7.58 14.70
CA LEU A 77 7.71 -6.27 15.29
C LEU A 77 7.23 -6.38 16.73
N ALA A 78 6.33 -7.33 17.02
CA ALA A 78 5.84 -7.58 18.39
C ALA A 78 6.99 -7.98 19.33
N ALA A 79 7.97 -8.75 18.88
CA ALA A 79 9.14 -9.15 19.65
C ALA A 79 10.00 -7.96 20.13
N VAL A 80 9.90 -6.81 19.50
CA VAL A 80 10.59 -5.56 19.86
C VAL A 80 9.63 -4.49 20.43
N GLY A 81 8.41 -4.87 20.79
CA GLY A 81 7.41 -3.98 21.38
C GLY A 81 6.78 -3.01 20.40
N LYS A 82 6.79 -3.32 19.10
CA LYS A 82 6.12 -2.51 18.06
C LYS A 82 4.85 -3.21 17.57
N SER A 83 3.86 -2.44 17.16
CA SER A 83 2.60 -2.93 16.59
C SER A 83 2.57 -2.70 15.09
N LEU A 84 2.31 -3.74 14.32
CA LEU A 84 2.14 -3.60 12.86
C LEU A 84 0.96 -2.68 12.55
N SER A 85 -0.15 -2.77 13.31
CA SER A 85 -1.32 -1.90 13.13
C SER A 85 -0.98 -0.42 13.30
N ASP A 86 -0.15 -0.07 14.31
CA ASP A 86 0.26 1.32 14.54
C ASP A 86 1.20 1.84 13.43
N ILE A 87 1.95 0.93 12.82
CA ILE A 87 2.80 1.26 11.67
C ILE A 87 1.96 1.48 10.41
N GLU A 88 0.90 0.70 10.22
CA GLU A 88 -0.05 0.88 9.12
C GLU A 88 -0.83 2.19 9.20
N GLU A 89 -1.04 2.73 10.42
CA GLU A 89 -1.72 4.02 10.57
C GLU A 89 -0.94 5.20 9.95
N VAL A 90 0.40 5.10 9.84
CA VAL A 90 1.20 6.16 9.20
C VAL A 90 1.21 6.09 7.68
N GLU A 91 0.63 5.03 7.07
CA GLU A 91 0.53 4.92 5.62
C GLU A 91 -0.41 6.00 5.07
N PRO A 92 0.07 6.87 4.15
CA PRO A 92 -0.84 7.77 3.44
C PRO A 92 -1.71 6.94 2.51
N GLU A 93 -3.02 6.99 2.71
CA GLU A 93 -3.95 6.23 1.89
C GLU A 93 -3.96 6.75 0.45
N PRO A 94 -3.63 5.91 -0.56
CA PRO A 94 -3.56 6.34 -1.95
C PRO A 94 -4.92 6.39 -2.64
N SER A 95 -6.00 6.26 -1.89
CA SER A 95 -7.37 6.27 -2.42
C SER A 95 -7.77 7.64 -2.94
N LEU A 96 -8.47 7.63 -4.08
CA LEU A 96 -9.14 8.78 -4.62
C LEU A 96 -10.57 8.40 -4.99
N GLY A 97 -11.56 8.98 -4.32
CA GLY A 97 -12.96 8.69 -4.57
C GLY A 97 -13.81 8.79 -3.31
N ASN A 98 -15.12 8.86 -3.48
CA ASN A 98 -16.07 9.01 -2.39
C ASN A 98 -17.25 8.03 -2.45
N GLY A 99 -17.25 7.09 -3.37
CA GLY A 99 -18.37 6.17 -3.51
C GLY A 99 -18.18 5.05 -4.53
N GLY A 100 -19.28 4.64 -5.14
CA GLY A 100 -19.36 3.45 -5.98
C GLY A 100 -18.47 3.44 -7.20
N LEU A 101 -18.23 4.58 -7.84
CA LEU A 101 -17.36 4.67 -9.02
C LEU A 101 -15.92 4.26 -8.68
N GLY A 102 -15.36 4.87 -7.64
CA GLY A 102 -13.99 4.57 -7.20
C GLY A 102 -13.84 3.16 -6.64
N ARG A 103 -14.83 2.68 -5.89
CA ARG A 103 -14.80 1.32 -5.36
C ARG A 103 -14.95 0.26 -6.45
N LEU A 104 -15.79 0.49 -7.45
CA LEU A 104 -15.92 -0.40 -8.60
C LEU A 104 -14.58 -0.53 -9.36
N ALA A 105 -13.90 0.58 -9.60
CA ALA A 105 -12.59 0.59 -10.23
C ALA A 105 -11.57 -0.24 -9.43
N ALA A 106 -11.54 -0.10 -8.10
CA ALA A 106 -10.69 -0.89 -7.22
C ALA A 106 -11.00 -2.39 -7.31
N CYS A 107 -12.29 -2.77 -7.28
CA CYS A 107 -12.71 -4.17 -7.39
C CYS A 107 -12.33 -4.79 -8.75
N PHE A 108 -12.42 -4.05 -9.83
CA PHE A 108 -12.00 -4.55 -11.14
C PHE A 108 -10.48 -4.74 -11.24
N LEU A 109 -9.68 -3.83 -10.67
CA LEU A 109 -8.22 -4.02 -10.62
C LEU A 109 -7.83 -5.24 -9.78
N ASP A 110 -8.49 -5.44 -8.64
CA ASP A 110 -8.30 -6.63 -7.81
C ASP A 110 -8.69 -7.92 -8.54
N SER A 111 -9.81 -7.89 -9.27
CA SER A 111 -10.24 -9.02 -10.10
C SER A 111 -9.25 -9.34 -11.22
N LEU A 112 -8.68 -8.33 -11.88
CA LEU A 112 -7.64 -8.53 -12.89
C LEU A 112 -6.41 -9.21 -12.28
N ALA A 113 -5.97 -8.76 -11.11
CA ALA A 113 -4.85 -9.35 -10.39
C ALA A 113 -5.15 -10.80 -9.99
N THR A 114 -6.32 -11.07 -9.43
CA THR A 114 -6.76 -12.42 -9.03
C THR A 114 -6.81 -13.39 -10.21
N LEU A 115 -7.26 -12.91 -11.38
CA LEU A 115 -7.33 -13.70 -12.61
C LEU A 115 -5.99 -13.77 -13.37
N ASN A 116 -4.94 -13.15 -12.83
CA ASN A 116 -3.63 -13.04 -13.49
C ASN A 116 -3.72 -12.46 -14.91
N LEU A 117 -4.59 -11.47 -15.10
CA LEU A 117 -4.74 -10.76 -16.36
C LEU A 117 -3.92 -9.47 -16.35
N PRO A 118 -3.18 -9.17 -17.44
CA PRO A 118 -2.40 -7.96 -17.52
C PRO A 118 -3.31 -6.72 -17.65
N GLY A 119 -3.22 -5.82 -16.68
CA GLY A 119 -4.03 -4.61 -16.68
C GLY A 119 -3.44 -3.49 -15.84
N ASP A 120 -3.72 -2.25 -16.23
CA ASP A 120 -3.36 -1.05 -15.47
C ASP A 120 -4.60 -0.18 -15.21
N GLY A 121 -4.66 0.40 -14.02
CA GLY A 121 -5.52 1.54 -13.75
C GLY A 121 -4.89 2.84 -14.28
N VAL A 122 -5.66 3.63 -14.99
CA VAL A 122 -5.23 4.92 -15.54
C VAL A 122 -6.17 6.01 -15.06
N GLY A 123 -5.64 7.00 -14.36
CA GLY A 123 -6.40 8.12 -13.79
C GLY A 123 -5.59 9.40 -13.74
N LEU A 124 -6.18 10.43 -13.16
CA LEU A 124 -5.53 11.72 -12.94
C LEU A 124 -5.00 11.80 -11.50
N ARG A 125 -3.84 12.38 -11.34
CA ARG A 125 -3.30 12.71 -10.02
C ARG A 125 -3.75 14.12 -9.65
N TYR A 126 -4.82 14.21 -8.89
CA TYR A 126 -5.32 15.47 -8.37
C TYR A 126 -4.45 15.99 -7.23
N HIS A 127 -4.22 17.30 -7.19
CA HIS A 127 -3.34 17.90 -6.17
C HIS A 127 -3.95 17.84 -4.77
N PHE A 128 -5.26 18.08 -4.64
CA PHE A 128 -6.00 18.10 -3.37
C PHE A 128 -7.08 17.01 -3.28
N GLY A 129 -6.96 15.90 -4.03
CA GLY A 129 -8.05 14.98 -4.21
C GLY A 129 -9.12 15.58 -5.14
N LEU A 130 -10.38 15.17 -4.96
CA LEU A 130 -11.49 15.69 -5.79
C LEU A 130 -11.88 17.13 -5.43
N PHE A 131 -11.64 17.53 -4.16
CA PHE A 131 -12.02 18.84 -3.64
C PHE A 131 -10.89 19.36 -2.72
N HIS A 132 -10.66 20.66 -2.76
CA HIS A 132 -9.90 21.35 -1.72
C HIS A 132 -10.85 21.61 -0.54
N GLN A 133 -10.62 20.90 0.58
CA GLN A 133 -11.43 21.05 1.77
C GLN A 133 -10.84 22.12 2.69
N SER A 134 -11.67 23.02 3.19
CA SER A 134 -11.31 23.98 4.21
C SER A 134 -12.37 24.02 5.32
N PHE A 135 -11.98 24.54 6.48
CA PHE A 135 -12.89 24.72 7.61
C PHE A 135 -12.89 26.20 8.00
N GLU A 136 -14.06 26.81 7.99
CA GLU A 136 -14.28 28.18 8.45
C GLU A 136 -15.39 28.18 9.51
N ASP A 137 -15.13 28.75 10.68
CA ASP A 137 -16.07 28.81 11.81
C ASP A 137 -16.69 27.45 12.19
N GLY A 138 -15.92 26.35 12.05
CA GLY A 138 -16.37 24.98 12.33
C GLY A 138 -17.24 24.36 11.24
N VAL A 139 -17.40 25.03 10.12
CA VAL A 139 -18.12 24.53 8.95
C VAL A 139 -17.12 24.12 7.85
N GLN A 140 -17.35 22.96 7.25
CA GLN A 140 -16.57 22.47 6.11
C GLN A 140 -17.04 23.16 4.83
N ASN A 141 -16.07 23.69 4.03
CA ASN A 141 -16.25 24.31 2.72
C ASN A 141 -15.46 23.58 1.67
#